data_ea3d6b4c015a7e00ed9685b377b8de30
#
_entry.id   ea3d6b4c015a7e00ed9685b377b8de30
#
_cell.length_a   1.000
_cell.length_b   1.000
_cell.length_c   1.000
_cell.angle_alpha   90.00
_cell.angle_beta   90.00
_cell.angle_gamma   90.00
#
_symmetry.space_group_name_H-M   'P 1'
#
loop_
_entity.id
_entity.type
_entity.pdbx_description
1 polymer ?
#
loop_
_entity_poly.entity_id
_entity_poly.type
_entity_poly.pdbx_seq_one_letter_code
_entity_poly.pdbx_strand_id
1 'polypeptide(L)'
;MLKSIAVAAVCAFVSCPPPAAAQNLAERLGYLATDKLLIVNGDDVGMCHTANLATIDALERGLMRSATILVPCPWFLEIANYAKANPEKDFGVHLCQTSEWQTYRWGPVAPRNEVPGLIDPEGYFWHETPQVYAKATPEEAYREARAQVLKALAAGVDVTHLDSHMGVLQYRPDYLEQYLRLAVEFDLPVRMASQATFEKNGQSGWREKFAAKGILFTDDFIFDIQYQGAQDVKPVWMKRLTQLKPGVTELFIHAGNPTDELKAITGSWAVRSAEHETFTSDGDLKAQLERDHVKLIGYRPIRELQRKLRKESRGK
;
A
#
# COMPACT_ATOMS: atom_id res chain seq x y z
N MET A 1 -26.44 -35.91 71.07
CA MET A 1 -25.53 -34.79 70.73
C MET A 1 -24.79 -35.16 69.46
N LEU A 2 -25.35 -34.76 68.30
CA LEU A 2 -24.62 -34.89 66.98
C LEU A 2 -23.90 -33.60 66.72
N LYS A 3 -22.60 -33.68 66.54
CA LYS A 3 -21.75 -32.55 66.07
C LYS A 3 -21.68 -32.55 64.52
N SER A 4 -22.27 -31.53 63.91
CA SER A 4 -22.16 -31.30 62.49
C SER A 4 -20.76 -30.71 62.16
N ILE A 5 -20.02 -31.36 61.27
CA ILE A 5 -18.77 -30.86 60.73
C ILE A 5 -19.11 -30.17 59.42
N ALA A 6 -18.86 -28.84 59.36
CA ALA A 6 -18.99 -28.08 58.16
C ALA A 6 -17.69 -28.18 57.38
N VAL A 7 -17.73 -28.75 56.17
CA VAL A 7 -16.62 -28.75 55.23
C VAL A 7 -16.69 -27.46 54.37
N ALA A 8 -15.72 -26.57 54.56
CA ALA A 8 -15.59 -25.39 53.72
C ALA A 8 -14.86 -25.77 52.41
N ALA A 9 -15.55 -25.71 51.29
CA ALA A 9 -14.95 -25.88 49.98
C ALA A 9 -14.23 -24.58 49.58
N VAL A 10 -12.89 -24.62 49.51
CA VAL A 10 -12.08 -23.53 48.96
C VAL A 10 -12.09 -23.65 47.43
N CYS A 11 -12.86 -22.83 46.76
CA CYS A 11 -12.77 -22.67 45.30
C CYS A 11 -11.50 -21.88 44.97
N ALA A 12 -10.48 -22.55 44.50
CA ALA A 12 -9.30 -21.91 43.89
C ALA A 12 -9.71 -21.34 42.53
N PHE A 13 -9.81 -20.01 42.42
CA PHE A 13 -9.92 -19.33 41.16
C PHE A 13 -8.59 -19.48 40.41
N VAL A 14 -8.55 -20.36 39.42
CA VAL A 14 -7.46 -20.38 38.42
C VAL A 14 -7.66 -19.16 37.56
N SER A 15 -6.89 -18.10 37.81
CA SER A 15 -6.82 -16.95 36.92
C SER A 15 -6.16 -17.40 35.61
N CYS A 16 -6.96 -17.55 34.55
CA CYS A 16 -6.44 -17.71 33.20
C CYS A 16 -5.66 -16.43 32.88
N PRO A 17 -4.38 -16.52 32.47
CA PRO A 17 -3.64 -15.31 32.03
C PRO A 17 -4.40 -14.69 30.87
N PRO A 18 -4.42 -13.33 30.75
CA PRO A 18 -5.02 -12.69 29.60
C PRO A 18 -4.36 -13.21 28.33
N PRO A 19 -5.09 -13.36 27.21
CA PRO A 19 -4.50 -13.76 25.95
C PRO A 19 -3.34 -12.81 25.63
N ALA A 20 -2.18 -13.38 25.29
CA ALA A 20 -1.01 -12.58 24.89
C ALA A 20 -1.47 -11.62 23.79
N ALA A 21 -1.23 -10.32 23.98
CA ALA A 21 -1.56 -9.32 22.98
C ALA A 21 -0.95 -9.77 21.64
N ALA A 22 -1.76 -9.78 20.59
CA ALA A 22 -1.27 -10.18 19.27
C ALA A 22 -0.07 -9.29 18.89
N GLN A 23 1.03 -9.92 18.51
CA GLN A 23 2.25 -9.21 18.08
C GLN A 23 1.93 -8.29 16.92
N ASN A 24 2.35 -7.01 17.00
CA ASN A 24 2.29 -6.11 15.88
C ASN A 24 3.31 -6.51 14.80
N LEU A 25 3.20 -5.92 13.61
CA LEU A 25 4.08 -6.29 12.51
C LEU A 25 5.56 -5.94 12.79
N ALA A 26 5.84 -4.87 13.56
CA ALA A 26 7.20 -4.52 13.94
C ALA A 26 7.87 -5.64 14.75
N GLU A 27 7.18 -6.21 15.74
CA GLU A 27 7.70 -7.35 16.52
C GLU A 27 7.94 -8.57 15.64
N ARG A 28 7.02 -8.86 14.71
CA ARG A 28 7.15 -9.98 13.77
C ARG A 28 8.34 -9.80 12.82
N LEU A 29 8.73 -8.56 12.54
CA LEU A 29 9.93 -8.20 11.77
C LEU A 29 11.21 -8.18 12.62
N GLY A 30 11.13 -8.44 13.94
CA GLY A 30 12.29 -8.50 14.84
C GLY A 30 12.66 -7.17 15.50
N TYR A 31 11.77 -6.18 15.44
CA TYR A 31 11.91 -4.90 16.15
C TYR A 31 11.23 -4.99 17.53
N LEU A 32 11.39 -3.94 18.35
CA LEU A 32 10.67 -3.84 19.61
C LEU A 32 9.19 -3.54 19.37
N ALA A 33 8.30 -4.03 20.24
CA ALA A 33 6.85 -3.75 20.19
C ALA A 33 6.53 -2.24 20.24
N THR A 34 7.43 -1.45 20.81
CA THR A 34 7.32 0.01 20.94
C THR A 34 7.92 0.78 19.76
N ASP A 35 8.62 0.12 18.85
CA ASP A 35 9.24 0.77 17.69
C ASP A 35 8.17 1.30 16.73
N LYS A 36 8.45 2.48 16.17
CA LYS A 36 7.65 3.10 15.11
C LYS A 36 8.37 2.90 13.80
N LEU A 37 7.79 2.08 12.92
CA LEU A 37 8.30 1.85 11.58
C LEU A 37 7.42 2.57 10.57
N LEU A 38 8.03 3.23 9.60
CA LEU A 38 7.32 4.00 8.57
C LEU A 38 7.73 3.53 7.18
N ILE A 39 6.73 3.24 6.35
CA ILE A 39 6.87 3.08 4.91
C ILE A 39 6.39 4.36 4.25
N VAL A 40 7.29 5.06 3.56
CA VAL A 40 6.95 6.13 2.63
C VAL A 40 6.94 5.52 1.23
N ASN A 41 5.74 5.35 0.66
CA ASN A 41 5.55 4.80 -0.68
C ASN A 41 5.33 5.91 -1.71
N GLY A 42 5.96 5.78 -2.88
CA GLY A 42 5.72 6.65 -4.02
C GLY A 42 4.69 6.02 -4.96
N ASP A 43 3.48 6.56 -5.00
CA ASP A 43 2.43 6.11 -5.90
C ASP A 43 2.62 6.69 -7.32
N ASP A 44 1.96 6.11 -8.32
CA ASP A 44 1.91 6.55 -9.72
C ASP A 44 3.24 6.52 -10.49
N VAL A 45 4.27 5.83 -10.04
CA VAL A 45 5.51 5.75 -10.83
C VAL A 45 5.27 4.97 -12.13
N GLY A 46 5.87 5.40 -13.21
CA GLY A 46 5.59 4.86 -14.57
C GLY A 46 4.56 5.67 -15.35
N MET A 47 3.83 6.59 -14.68
CA MET A 47 2.84 7.41 -15.35
C MET A 47 3.48 8.32 -16.41
N CYS A 48 4.54 9.07 -16.08
CA CYS A 48 5.27 9.95 -16.99
C CYS A 48 6.74 10.04 -16.58
N HIS A 49 7.58 10.54 -17.51
CA HIS A 49 9.03 10.65 -17.30
C HIS A 49 9.39 11.47 -16.07
N THR A 50 8.74 12.61 -15.87
CA THR A 50 9.04 13.51 -14.76
C THR A 50 8.66 12.92 -13.39
N ALA A 51 7.60 12.10 -13.32
CA ALA A 51 7.24 11.36 -12.11
C ALA A 51 8.27 10.24 -11.82
N ASN A 52 8.74 9.54 -12.85
CA ASN A 52 9.81 8.55 -12.69
C ASN A 52 11.07 9.17 -12.10
N LEU A 53 11.54 10.29 -12.67
CA LEU A 53 12.74 10.98 -12.18
C LEU A 53 12.60 11.46 -10.73
N ALA A 54 11.45 12.05 -10.37
CA ALA A 54 11.19 12.50 -9.01
C ALA A 54 11.12 11.33 -8.01
N THR A 55 10.50 10.21 -8.41
CA THR A 55 10.44 8.99 -7.58
C THR A 55 11.84 8.38 -7.40
N ILE A 56 12.63 8.27 -8.45
CA ILE A 56 14.02 7.79 -8.36
C ILE A 56 14.82 8.67 -7.41
N ASP A 57 14.74 9.99 -7.55
CA ASP A 57 15.41 10.94 -6.68
C ASP A 57 15.00 10.77 -5.20
N ALA A 58 13.71 10.59 -4.93
CA ALA A 58 13.19 10.37 -3.59
C ALA A 58 13.63 9.01 -2.98
N LEU A 59 13.76 7.96 -3.81
CA LEU A 59 14.29 6.65 -3.39
C LEU A 59 15.81 6.68 -3.13
N GLU A 60 16.56 7.48 -3.88
CA GLU A 60 18.01 7.56 -3.74
C GLU A 60 18.44 8.45 -2.58
N ARG A 61 17.84 9.61 -2.43
CA ARG A 61 18.30 10.67 -1.52
C ARG A 61 17.31 11.02 -0.42
N GLY A 62 16.03 10.69 -0.63
CA GLY A 62 14.94 11.10 0.24
C GLY A 62 14.56 10.09 1.32
N LEU A 63 13.34 10.25 1.81
CA LEU A 63 12.72 9.42 2.85
C LEU A 63 11.93 8.24 2.26
N MET A 64 11.69 8.20 0.95
CA MET A 64 10.98 7.12 0.28
C MET A 64 11.79 5.82 0.37
N ARG A 65 11.10 4.71 0.67
CA ARG A 65 11.71 3.38 0.75
C ARG A 65 11.01 2.35 -0.11
N SER A 66 9.92 2.74 -0.76
CA SER A 66 9.09 1.89 -1.59
C SER A 66 8.38 2.74 -2.64
N ALA A 67 8.04 2.18 -3.78
CA ALA A 67 7.21 2.82 -4.79
C ALA A 67 6.34 1.80 -5.52
N THR A 68 5.20 2.23 -6.09
CA THR A 68 4.30 1.36 -6.85
C THR A 68 4.08 1.84 -8.26
N ILE A 69 4.19 0.89 -9.21
CA ILE A 69 4.28 1.14 -10.63
C ILE A 69 2.90 1.05 -11.30
N LEU A 70 2.50 2.12 -12.00
CA LEU A 70 1.38 2.12 -12.95
C LEU A 70 1.78 1.41 -14.25
N VAL A 71 1.62 0.09 -14.27
CA VAL A 71 2.06 -0.77 -15.38
C VAL A 71 1.37 -0.48 -16.73
N PRO A 72 0.10 -0.02 -16.79
CA PRO A 72 -0.55 0.36 -18.05
C PRO A 72 0.03 1.61 -18.70
N CYS A 73 0.71 2.47 -17.94
CA CYS A 73 1.15 3.78 -18.39
C CYS A 73 2.34 3.72 -19.36
N PRO A 74 2.48 4.72 -20.27
CA PRO A 74 3.49 4.72 -21.33
C PRO A 74 4.94 4.68 -20.86
N TRP A 75 5.25 5.26 -19.69
CA TRP A 75 6.61 5.33 -19.15
C TRP A 75 6.98 4.17 -18.21
N PHE A 76 6.16 3.11 -18.22
CA PHE A 76 6.41 1.88 -17.47
C PHE A 76 7.80 1.29 -17.70
N LEU A 77 8.25 1.18 -18.97
CA LEU A 77 9.53 0.52 -19.29
C LEU A 77 10.73 1.23 -18.69
N GLU A 78 10.71 2.56 -18.57
CA GLU A 78 11.79 3.32 -17.95
C GLU A 78 11.99 2.90 -16.50
N ILE A 79 10.90 2.91 -15.71
CA ILE A 79 11.00 2.55 -14.29
C ILE A 79 11.21 1.05 -14.09
N ALA A 80 10.68 0.20 -14.96
CA ALA A 80 10.95 -1.24 -14.92
C ALA A 80 12.43 -1.56 -15.16
N ASN A 81 13.08 -0.86 -16.10
CA ASN A 81 14.52 -0.99 -16.35
C ASN A 81 15.35 -0.49 -15.15
N TYR A 82 14.93 0.63 -14.52
CA TYR A 82 15.57 1.10 -13.30
C TYR A 82 15.43 0.09 -12.16
N ALA A 83 14.22 -0.42 -11.90
CA ALA A 83 13.95 -1.42 -10.87
C ALA A 83 14.77 -2.71 -11.08
N LYS A 84 14.88 -3.18 -12.33
CA LYS A 84 15.70 -4.34 -12.70
C LYS A 84 17.19 -4.12 -12.46
N ALA A 85 17.69 -2.90 -12.72
CA ALA A 85 19.09 -2.53 -12.51
C ALA A 85 19.43 -2.30 -11.03
N ASN A 86 18.44 -2.03 -10.18
CA ASN A 86 18.57 -1.70 -8.75
C ASN A 86 17.70 -2.64 -7.90
N PRO A 87 18.03 -3.94 -7.83
CA PRO A 87 17.17 -4.95 -7.18
C PRO A 87 17.04 -4.77 -5.67
N GLU A 88 17.86 -3.94 -5.03
CA GLU A 88 17.75 -3.56 -3.63
C GLU A 88 16.62 -2.53 -3.37
N LYS A 89 16.18 -1.81 -4.40
CA LYS A 89 15.05 -0.88 -4.29
C LYS A 89 13.73 -1.62 -4.27
N ASP A 90 12.77 -1.06 -3.59
CA ASP A 90 11.48 -1.70 -3.32
C ASP A 90 10.41 -1.21 -4.30
N PHE A 91 9.97 -2.08 -5.21
CA PHE A 91 8.91 -1.76 -6.16
C PHE A 91 7.74 -2.73 -6.06
N GLY A 92 6.54 -2.17 -5.88
CA GLY A 92 5.27 -2.87 -5.99
C GLY A 92 4.56 -2.58 -7.31
N VAL A 93 3.35 -3.14 -7.47
CA VAL A 93 2.46 -2.83 -8.59
C VAL A 93 1.27 -2.02 -8.09
N HIS A 94 1.10 -0.82 -8.65
CA HIS A 94 -0.06 0.06 -8.45
C HIS A 94 -1.19 -0.42 -9.36
N LEU A 95 -2.00 -1.37 -8.86
CA LEU A 95 -3.05 -2.03 -9.64
C LEU A 95 -4.09 -1.01 -10.11
N CYS A 96 -4.19 -0.81 -11.41
CA CYS A 96 -4.89 0.30 -12.01
C CYS A 96 -6.03 -0.16 -12.92
N GLN A 97 -7.24 0.39 -12.71
CA GLN A 97 -8.44 0.17 -13.52
C GLN A 97 -9.12 1.49 -13.92
N THR A 98 -8.45 2.62 -13.68
CA THR A 98 -8.94 3.98 -13.99
C THR A 98 -7.90 4.78 -14.75
N SER A 99 -8.34 5.83 -15.45
CA SER A 99 -7.47 6.78 -16.18
C SER A 99 -8.12 8.17 -16.08
N GLU A 100 -7.82 8.88 -14.98
CA GLU A 100 -8.60 10.01 -14.49
C GLU A 100 -8.40 11.33 -15.25
N TRP A 101 -7.31 11.49 -16.00
CA TRP A 101 -7.01 12.78 -16.67
C TRP A 101 -7.71 12.91 -18.02
N GLN A 102 -7.80 14.13 -18.55
CA GLN A 102 -8.58 14.44 -19.73
C GLN A 102 -7.83 14.13 -21.04
N THR A 103 -6.56 14.51 -21.12
CA THR A 103 -5.78 14.43 -22.36
C THR A 103 -4.67 13.39 -22.32
N TYR A 104 -4.34 12.91 -21.15
CA TYR A 104 -3.35 11.86 -20.92
C TYR A 104 -4.04 10.61 -20.37
N ARG A 105 -4.31 9.66 -21.26
CA ARG A 105 -5.15 8.49 -20.99
C ARG A 105 -4.42 7.19 -21.32
N TRP A 106 -4.75 6.13 -20.59
CA TRP A 106 -4.26 4.78 -20.83
C TRP A 106 -5.38 3.76 -20.74
N GLY A 107 -5.13 2.59 -21.35
CA GLY A 107 -6.06 1.46 -21.38
C GLY A 107 -5.46 0.21 -20.76
N PRO A 108 -6.16 -0.92 -20.86
CA PRO A 108 -5.79 -2.17 -20.20
C PRO A 108 -4.50 -2.80 -20.77
N VAL A 109 -3.82 -3.54 -19.90
CA VAL A 109 -2.74 -4.47 -20.25
C VAL A 109 -3.30 -5.79 -20.77
N ALA A 110 -4.40 -6.25 -20.19
CA ALA A 110 -5.13 -7.42 -20.65
C ALA A 110 -5.74 -7.18 -22.05
N PRO A 111 -5.97 -8.25 -22.86
CA PRO A 111 -6.71 -8.11 -24.10
C PRO A 111 -8.08 -7.46 -23.89
N ARG A 112 -8.42 -6.47 -24.71
CA ARG A 112 -9.64 -5.65 -24.54
C ARG A 112 -10.93 -6.48 -24.52
N ASN A 113 -10.97 -7.57 -25.27
CA ASN A 113 -12.11 -8.48 -25.31
C ASN A 113 -12.28 -9.32 -24.03
N GLU A 114 -11.28 -9.36 -23.16
CA GLU A 114 -11.34 -10.06 -21.87
C GLU A 114 -11.79 -9.15 -20.72
N VAL A 115 -11.72 -7.83 -20.93
CA VAL A 115 -12.03 -6.80 -19.91
C VAL A 115 -12.88 -5.65 -20.49
N PRO A 116 -13.94 -5.95 -21.28
CA PRO A 116 -14.70 -4.92 -21.99
C PRO A 116 -15.38 -3.92 -21.06
N GLY A 117 -15.77 -4.33 -19.85
CA GLY A 117 -16.40 -3.45 -18.86
C GLY A 117 -15.45 -2.41 -18.27
N LEU A 118 -14.14 -2.63 -18.33
CA LEU A 118 -13.13 -1.66 -17.86
C LEU A 118 -12.87 -0.54 -18.86
N ILE A 119 -13.40 -0.63 -20.09
CA ILE A 119 -13.06 0.24 -21.20
C ILE A 119 -14.21 1.18 -21.51
N ASP A 120 -13.92 2.49 -21.58
CA ASP A 120 -14.86 3.50 -22.00
C ASP A 120 -15.08 3.50 -23.55
N PRO A 121 -16.04 4.28 -24.08
CA PRO A 121 -16.28 4.35 -25.51
C PRO A 121 -15.11 4.85 -26.37
N GLU A 122 -14.13 5.54 -25.75
CA GLU A 122 -12.93 6.04 -26.43
C GLU A 122 -11.79 5.00 -26.44
N GLY A 123 -11.94 3.89 -25.70
CA GLY A 123 -10.99 2.79 -25.66
C GLY A 123 -9.95 2.89 -24.55
N TYR A 124 -10.17 3.72 -23.54
CA TYR A 124 -9.35 3.88 -22.33
C TYR A 124 -10.04 3.31 -21.11
N PHE A 125 -9.36 3.23 -19.98
CA PHE A 125 -10.03 2.99 -18.71
C PHE A 125 -11.00 4.12 -18.38
N TRP A 126 -12.01 3.83 -17.58
CA TRP A 126 -12.93 4.83 -17.03
C TRP A 126 -12.17 5.87 -16.19
N HIS A 127 -12.72 7.09 -16.09
CA HIS A 127 -12.07 8.16 -15.33
C HIS A 127 -12.11 7.92 -13.82
N GLU A 128 -13.17 7.31 -13.31
CA GLU A 128 -13.44 7.26 -11.86
C GLU A 128 -13.88 5.87 -11.41
N THR A 129 -13.55 5.56 -10.14
CA THR A 129 -13.92 4.31 -9.47
C THR A 129 -15.43 3.99 -9.54
N PRO A 130 -16.37 4.93 -9.34
CA PRO A 130 -17.81 4.63 -9.50
C PRO A 130 -18.21 4.16 -10.90
N GLN A 131 -17.54 4.65 -11.94
CA GLN A 131 -17.82 4.20 -13.32
C GLN A 131 -17.33 2.76 -13.52
N VAL A 132 -16.15 2.39 -12.99
CA VAL A 132 -15.68 1.01 -12.98
C VAL A 132 -16.68 0.10 -12.29
N TYR A 133 -17.18 0.47 -11.12
CA TYR A 133 -18.16 -0.34 -10.39
C TYR A 133 -19.53 -0.47 -11.09
N ALA A 134 -19.89 0.49 -11.92
CA ALA A 134 -21.13 0.46 -12.70
C ALA A 134 -21.02 -0.36 -13.99
N LYS A 135 -19.82 -0.53 -14.54
CA LYS A 135 -19.60 -1.06 -15.89
C LYS A 135 -18.83 -2.38 -15.91
N ALA A 136 -17.84 -2.54 -15.04
CA ALA A 136 -16.99 -3.72 -15.02
C ALA A 136 -17.41 -4.72 -13.94
N THR A 137 -17.09 -5.97 -14.17
CA THR A 137 -17.22 -7.04 -13.19
C THR A 137 -15.95 -7.16 -12.33
N PRO A 138 -16.03 -7.69 -11.10
CA PRO A 138 -14.86 -8.00 -10.29
C PRO A 138 -13.87 -8.94 -10.99
N GLU A 139 -14.36 -9.88 -11.80
CA GLU A 139 -13.49 -10.81 -12.54
C GLU A 139 -12.70 -10.10 -13.65
N GLU A 140 -13.27 -9.11 -14.33
CA GLU A 140 -12.54 -8.28 -15.30
C GLU A 140 -11.44 -7.46 -14.60
N ALA A 141 -11.75 -6.89 -13.43
CA ALA A 141 -10.77 -6.16 -12.63
C ALA A 141 -9.63 -7.08 -12.18
N TYR A 142 -9.93 -8.32 -11.79
CA TYR A 142 -8.91 -9.32 -11.46
C TYR A 142 -8.03 -9.68 -12.68
N ARG A 143 -8.63 -9.95 -13.86
CA ARG A 143 -7.87 -10.29 -15.06
C ARG A 143 -6.91 -9.19 -15.45
N GLU A 144 -7.37 -7.96 -15.42
CA GLU A 144 -6.54 -6.80 -15.70
C GLU A 144 -5.40 -6.65 -14.68
N ALA A 145 -5.72 -6.66 -13.39
CA ALA A 145 -4.72 -6.54 -12.35
C ALA A 145 -3.67 -7.67 -12.42
N ARG A 146 -4.12 -8.90 -12.71
CA ARG A 146 -3.22 -10.05 -12.93
C ARG A 146 -2.29 -9.83 -14.12
N ALA A 147 -2.80 -9.30 -15.23
CA ALA A 147 -1.99 -8.98 -16.41
C ALA A 147 -0.94 -7.92 -16.11
N GLN A 148 -1.27 -6.92 -15.29
CA GLN A 148 -0.32 -5.89 -14.84
C GLN A 148 0.82 -6.51 -14.01
N VAL A 149 0.50 -7.37 -13.02
CA VAL A 149 1.54 -8.06 -12.23
C VAL A 149 2.44 -8.91 -13.12
N LEU A 150 1.85 -9.71 -14.01
CA LEU A 150 2.62 -10.55 -14.93
C LEU A 150 3.52 -9.74 -15.86
N LYS A 151 3.05 -8.59 -16.37
CA LYS A 151 3.85 -7.69 -17.21
C LYS A 151 5.03 -7.08 -16.42
N ALA A 152 4.82 -6.68 -15.17
CA ALA A 152 5.88 -6.19 -14.30
C ALA A 152 6.96 -7.27 -14.06
N LEU A 153 6.54 -8.48 -13.71
CA LEU A 153 7.44 -9.62 -13.52
C LEU A 153 8.20 -9.98 -14.81
N ALA A 154 7.52 -9.99 -15.96
CA ALA A 154 8.15 -10.27 -17.27
C ALA A 154 9.18 -9.20 -17.67
N ALA A 155 8.99 -7.95 -17.23
CA ALA A 155 9.97 -6.86 -17.41
C ALA A 155 11.18 -6.98 -16.46
N GLY A 156 11.15 -7.91 -15.51
CA GLY A 156 12.24 -8.16 -14.56
C GLY A 156 12.14 -7.36 -13.25
N VAL A 157 10.97 -6.77 -12.96
CA VAL A 157 10.72 -6.11 -11.67
C VAL A 157 10.60 -7.18 -10.58
N ASP A 158 11.39 -7.06 -9.50
CA ASP A 158 11.21 -7.87 -8.28
C ASP A 158 10.08 -7.29 -7.43
N VAL A 159 8.84 -7.64 -7.80
CA VAL A 159 7.63 -7.08 -7.16
C VAL A 159 7.58 -7.42 -5.67
N THR A 160 7.50 -6.40 -4.82
CA THR A 160 7.54 -6.56 -3.36
C THR A 160 6.18 -6.52 -2.69
N HIS A 161 5.19 -5.84 -3.28
CA HIS A 161 3.84 -5.69 -2.73
C HIS A 161 2.84 -5.26 -3.80
N LEU A 162 1.57 -5.23 -3.42
CA LEU A 162 0.48 -4.71 -4.22
C LEU A 162 -0.25 -3.59 -3.49
N ASP A 163 -0.70 -2.61 -4.25
CA ASP A 163 -1.67 -1.61 -3.81
C ASP A 163 -2.70 -1.33 -4.92
N SER A 164 -3.56 -0.34 -4.79
CA SER A 164 -4.63 -0.10 -5.76
C SER A 164 -4.80 1.37 -6.05
N HIS A 165 -4.56 1.75 -7.30
CA HIS A 165 -4.81 3.10 -7.82
C HIS A 165 -6.27 3.51 -7.58
N MET A 166 -6.49 4.71 -7.03
CA MET A 166 -7.80 5.23 -6.63
C MET A 166 -8.65 4.28 -5.77
N GLY A 167 -8.02 3.25 -5.16
CA GLY A 167 -8.68 2.30 -4.27
C GLY A 167 -9.69 1.36 -4.93
N VAL A 168 -9.70 1.21 -6.25
CA VAL A 168 -10.70 0.41 -6.99
C VAL A 168 -10.84 -1.00 -6.42
N LEU A 169 -9.75 -1.68 -6.11
CA LEU A 169 -9.78 -3.04 -5.57
C LEU A 169 -10.01 -3.08 -4.04
N GLN A 170 -10.16 -1.94 -3.36
CA GLN A 170 -10.19 -1.88 -1.89
C GLN A 170 -11.52 -1.42 -1.30
N TYR A 171 -12.36 -0.68 -2.03
CA TYR A 171 -13.56 -0.06 -1.46
C TYR A 171 -14.80 -0.95 -1.48
N ARG A 172 -14.95 -1.86 -2.45
CA ARG A 172 -16.07 -2.79 -2.51
C ARG A 172 -15.67 -4.20 -2.11
N PRO A 173 -16.49 -4.92 -1.32
CA PRO A 173 -16.17 -6.27 -0.85
C PRO A 173 -15.88 -7.28 -1.95
N ASP A 174 -16.61 -7.25 -3.06
CA ASP A 174 -16.45 -8.15 -4.20
C ASP A 174 -15.15 -7.88 -5.00
N TYR A 175 -14.70 -6.62 -5.05
CA TYR A 175 -13.40 -6.23 -5.61
C TYR A 175 -12.26 -6.52 -4.63
N LEU A 176 -12.48 -6.32 -3.34
CA LEU A 176 -11.51 -6.65 -2.29
C LEU A 176 -11.23 -8.15 -2.21
N GLU A 177 -12.21 -9.00 -2.57
CA GLU A 177 -12.01 -10.44 -2.76
C GLU A 177 -11.01 -10.73 -3.89
N GLN A 178 -11.07 -9.98 -4.99
CA GLN A 178 -10.13 -10.13 -6.10
C GLN A 178 -8.72 -9.64 -5.72
N TYR A 179 -8.64 -8.61 -4.87
CA TYR A 179 -7.37 -8.15 -4.33
C TYR A 179 -6.71 -9.22 -3.44
N LEU A 180 -7.50 -9.86 -2.57
CA LEU A 180 -7.04 -11.02 -1.78
C LEU A 180 -6.58 -12.17 -2.69
N ARG A 181 -7.35 -12.49 -3.74
CA ARG A 181 -7.01 -13.54 -4.70
C ARG A 181 -5.66 -13.29 -5.36
N LEU A 182 -5.38 -12.06 -5.78
CA LEU A 182 -4.08 -11.64 -6.34
C LEU A 182 -2.95 -11.77 -5.32
N ALA A 183 -3.15 -11.28 -4.10
CA ALA A 183 -2.17 -11.37 -3.03
C ALA A 183 -1.77 -12.82 -2.74
N VAL A 184 -2.74 -13.73 -2.74
CA VAL A 184 -2.51 -15.18 -2.53
C VAL A 184 -1.81 -15.81 -3.73
N GLU A 185 -2.23 -15.50 -4.96
CA GLU A 185 -1.67 -16.06 -6.20
C GLU A 185 -0.18 -15.72 -6.33
N PHE A 186 0.18 -14.46 -6.10
CA PHE A 186 1.55 -13.98 -6.29
C PHE A 186 2.40 -14.02 -5.01
N ASP A 187 1.82 -14.45 -3.88
CA ASP A 187 2.47 -14.47 -2.56
C ASP A 187 3.10 -13.12 -2.19
N LEU A 188 2.28 -12.07 -2.26
CA LEU A 188 2.70 -10.68 -2.01
C LEU A 188 1.92 -10.06 -0.85
N PRO A 189 2.59 -9.32 0.05
CA PRO A 189 1.92 -8.44 1.01
C PRO A 189 1.19 -7.31 0.28
N VAL A 190 0.26 -6.68 0.98
CA VAL A 190 -0.61 -5.66 0.39
C VAL A 190 -0.69 -4.40 1.25
N ARG A 191 -0.87 -3.24 0.60
CA ARG A 191 -1.41 -2.04 1.26
C ARG A 191 -2.83 -2.33 1.74
N MET A 192 -3.13 -1.98 2.99
CA MET A 192 -4.44 -2.23 3.57
C MET A 192 -4.82 -1.15 4.57
N ALA A 193 -6.10 -0.76 4.56
CA ALA A 193 -6.65 0.15 5.56
C ALA A 193 -6.53 -0.42 6.97
N SER A 194 -6.46 0.47 7.97
CA SER A 194 -6.42 0.07 9.38
C SER A 194 -7.71 -0.65 9.81
N GLN A 195 -7.65 -1.41 10.89
CA GLN A 195 -8.81 -2.07 11.46
C GLN A 195 -9.93 -1.05 11.78
N ALA A 196 -9.56 0.09 12.37
CA ALA A 196 -10.52 1.15 12.69
C ALA A 196 -11.21 1.72 11.44
N THR A 197 -10.49 1.82 10.31
CA THR A 197 -11.07 2.25 9.04
C THR A 197 -12.08 1.25 8.51
N PHE A 198 -11.77 -0.05 8.54
CA PHE A 198 -12.71 -1.09 8.13
C PHE A 198 -13.96 -1.12 9.01
N GLU A 199 -13.80 -1.01 10.33
CA GLU A 199 -14.93 -0.95 11.27
C GLU A 199 -15.83 0.26 11.02
N LYS A 200 -15.24 1.45 10.85
CA LYS A 200 -15.97 2.68 10.53
C LYS A 200 -16.80 2.56 9.24
N ASN A 201 -16.32 1.79 8.25
CA ASN A 201 -17.00 1.57 6.98
C ASN A 201 -17.93 0.33 6.97
N GLY A 202 -18.15 -0.33 8.11
CA GLY A 202 -18.99 -1.52 8.20
C GLY A 202 -18.40 -2.74 7.49
N GLN A 203 -17.09 -2.80 7.32
CA GLN A 203 -16.36 -3.83 6.59
C GLN A 203 -15.38 -4.60 7.50
N SER A 204 -15.73 -4.80 8.76
CA SER A 204 -14.93 -5.59 9.70
C SER A 204 -14.71 -7.03 9.19
N GLY A 205 -13.62 -7.68 9.63
CA GLY A 205 -13.29 -9.07 9.29
C GLY A 205 -12.39 -9.24 8.05
N TRP A 206 -12.12 -8.18 7.27
CA TRP A 206 -11.26 -8.29 6.10
C TRP A 206 -9.79 -8.50 6.46
N ARG A 207 -9.28 -7.81 7.49
CA ARG A 207 -7.89 -8.00 7.93
C ARG A 207 -7.67 -9.43 8.41
N GLU A 208 -8.60 -9.99 9.16
CA GLU A 208 -8.61 -11.39 9.61
C GLU A 208 -8.66 -12.35 8.42
N LYS A 209 -9.46 -12.05 7.40
CA LYS A 209 -9.57 -12.87 6.19
C LYS A 209 -8.26 -12.92 5.40
N PHE A 210 -7.58 -11.78 5.22
CA PHE A 210 -6.25 -11.72 4.60
C PHE A 210 -5.21 -12.45 5.45
N ALA A 211 -5.18 -12.22 6.76
CA ALA A 211 -4.26 -12.87 7.69
C ALA A 211 -4.45 -14.40 7.71
N ALA A 212 -5.69 -14.90 7.66
CA ALA A 212 -6.00 -16.33 7.58
C ALA A 212 -5.48 -17.00 6.29
N LYS A 213 -5.26 -16.22 5.23
CA LYS A 213 -4.60 -16.68 4.00
C LYS A 213 -3.07 -16.51 4.02
N GLY A 214 -2.52 -16.05 5.16
CA GLY A 214 -1.09 -15.83 5.34
C GLY A 214 -0.57 -14.57 4.65
N ILE A 215 -1.46 -13.64 4.28
CA ILE A 215 -1.07 -12.36 3.67
C ILE A 215 -0.76 -11.35 4.77
N LEU A 216 0.40 -10.69 4.64
CA LEU A 216 0.83 -9.62 5.54
C LEU A 216 0.46 -8.25 4.97
N PHE A 217 0.25 -7.32 5.88
CA PHE A 217 -0.08 -5.92 5.61
C PHE A 217 0.37 -5.07 6.79
N THR A 218 0.47 -3.75 6.60
CA THR A 218 0.87 -2.80 7.63
C THR A 218 -0.15 -2.71 8.78
N ASP A 219 0.28 -2.31 9.98
CA ASP A 219 -0.61 -2.14 11.13
C ASP A 219 -1.55 -0.95 10.92
N ASP A 220 -1.05 0.14 10.30
CA ASP A 220 -1.83 1.34 9.99
C ASP A 220 -1.50 1.90 8.60
N PHE A 221 -2.43 2.68 8.03
CA PHE A 221 -2.29 3.32 6.73
C PHE A 221 -2.86 4.74 6.78
N ILE A 222 -2.03 5.73 6.46
CA ILE A 222 -2.41 7.14 6.38
C ILE A 222 -2.83 7.47 4.96
N PHE A 223 -4.13 7.67 4.73
CA PHE A 223 -4.71 7.99 3.42
C PHE A 223 -5.66 9.20 3.44
N ASP A 224 -5.98 9.71 4.63
CA ASP A 224 -6.97 10.77 4.86
C ASP A 224 -6.36 12.18 4.85
N ILE A 225 -5.26 12.34 4.12
CA ILE A 225 -4.58 13.64 3.98
C ILE A 225 -5.29 14.48 2.92
N GLN A 226 -5.54 15.73 3.26
CA GLN A 226 -6.11 16.73 2.35
C GLN A 226 -5.27 18.00 2.40
N TYR A 227 -5.01 18.59 1.24
CA TYR A 227 -4.34 19.86 1.07
C TYR A 227 -5.28 20.89 0.45
N GLN A 228 -5.19 22.14 0.89
CA GLN A 228 -5.82 23.27 0.18
C GLN A 228 -4.94 23.76 -0.98
N GLY A 229 -3.64 23.42 -0.93
CA GLY A 229 -2.66 23.72 -1.96
C GLY A 229 -1.26 23.19 -1.58
N ALA A 230 -0.29 23.44 -2.45
CA ALA A 230 1.08 22.94 -2.26
C ALA A 230 1.74 23.43 -0.96
N GLN A 231 1.37 24.63 -0.49
CA GLN A 231 1.90 25.23 0.75
C GLN A 231 1.53 24.43 2.01
N ASP A 232 0.48 23.61 1.94
CA ASP A 232 0.01 22.83 3.09
C ASP A 232 0.74 21.48 3.24
N VAL A 233 1.42 21.01 2.20
CA VAL A 233 2.03 19.67 2.18
C VAL A 233 2.96 19.48 3.36
N LYS A 234 3.99 20.31 3.51
CA LYS A 234 4.97 20.19 4.59
C LYS A 234 4.32 20.32 5.98
N PRO A 235 3.54 21.37 6.31
CA PRO A 235 2.97 21.51 7.66
C PRO A 235 1.98 20.39 8.02
N VAL A 236 1.23 19.88 7.04
CA VAL A 236 0.32 18.76 7.26
C VAL A 236 1.09 17.49 7.61
N TRP A 237 2.14 17.15 6.86
CA TRP A 237 2.96 15.98 7.15
C TRP A 237 3.75 16.12 8.43
N MET A 238 4.37 17.29 8.72
CA MET A 238 5.04 17.55 9.98
C MET A 238 4.13 17.27 11.17
N LYS A 239 2.89 17.76 11.11
CA LYS A 239 1.88 17.49 12.16
C LYS A 239 1.47 16.02 12.21
N ARG A 240 1.17 15.41 11.05
CA ARG A 240 0.62 14.05 11.00
C ARG A 240 1.61 13.00 11.52
N LEU A 241 2.89 13.16 11.20
CA LEU A 241 3.92 12.20 11.59
C LEU A 241 4.26 12.21 13.09
N THR A 242 3.92 13.29 13.84
CA THR A 242 4.00 13.25 15.33
C THR A 242 3.03 12.26 15.96
N GLN A 243 2.00 11.82 15.22
CA GLN A 243 0.93 10.96 15.72
C GLN A 243 1.17 9.47 15.42
N LEU A 244 2.34 9.11 14.87
CA LEU A 244 2.69 7.72 14.59
C LEU A 244 2.65 6.86 15.86
N LYS A 245 1.98 5.72 15.75
CA LYS A 245 1.88 4.72 16.82
C LYS A 245 2.98 3.65 16.67
N PRO A 246 3.29 2.89 17.73
CA PRO A 246 4.09 1.68 17.61
C PRO A 246 3.52 0.71 16.58
N GLY A 247 4.42 0.03 15.86
CA GLY A 247 4.05 -0.86 14.74
C GLY A 247 4.54 -0.31 13.39
N VAL A 248 4.03 -0.85 12.30
CA VAL A 248 4.35 -0.44 10.93
C VAL A 248 3.21 0.41 10.37
N THR A 249 3.48 1.68 10.11
CA THR A 249 2.56 2.59 9.41
C THR A 249 3.03 2.81 7.97
N GLU A 250 2.11 2.78 7.02
CA GLU A 250 2.35 3.22 5.65
C GLU A 250 1.72 4.58 5.40
N LEU A 251 2.39 5.40 4.61
CA LEU A 251 1.84 6.56 3.93
C LEU A 251 2.24 6.53 2.45
N PHE A 252 1.53 7.28 1.63
CA PHE A 252 1.92 7.45 0.23
C PHE A 252 2.04 8.93 -0.15
N ILE A 253 2.87 9.17 -1.15
CA ILE A 253 3.03 10.46 -1.82
C ILE A 253 3.09 10.24 -3.33
N HIS A 254 2.84 11.31 -4.09
CA HIS A 254 2.93 11.29 -5.55
C HIS A 254 4.06 12.23 -6.00
N ALA A 255 5.30 11.75 -6.01
CA ALA A 255 6.43 12.60 -6.38
C ALA A 255 6.37 13.03 -7.86
N GLY A 256 6.66 14.30 -8.13
CA GLY A 256 6.73 14.83 -9.50
C GLY A 256 7.51 16.14 -9.58
N ASN A 257 8.37 16.28 -10.60
CA ASN A 257 9.04 17.56 -10.85
C ASN A 257 8.10 18.52 -11.60
N PRO A 258 8.13 19.84 -11.33
CA PRO A 258 7.18 20.83 -11.85
C PRO A 258 7.50 21.22 -13.32
N THR A 259 7.60 20.22 -14.20
CA THR A 259 7.86 20.40 -15.63
C THR A 259 6.59 20.75 -16.39
N ASP A 260 6.73 21.24 -17.62
CA ASP A 260 5.59 21.52 -18.51
C ASP A 260 4.82 20.25 -18.86
N GLU A 261 5.50 19.07 -18.93
CA GLU A 261 4.83 17.76 -19.06
C GLU A 261 3.86 17.52 -17.90
N LEU A 262 4.31 17.60 -16.64
CA LEU A 262 3.47 17.32 -15.50
C LEU A 262 2.30 18.31 -15.38
N LYS A 263 2.54 19.60 -15.68
CA LYS A 263 1.50 20.63 -15.69
C LYS A 263 0.43 20.38 -16.77
N ALA A 264 0.84 19.81 -17.91
CA ALA A 264 -0.10 19.46 -18.98
C ALA A 264 -0.92 18.20 -18.64
N ILE A 265 -0.37 17.27 -17.85
CA ILE A 265 -1.03 16.02 -17.46
C ILE A 265 -2.05 16.26 -16.36
N THR A 266 -1.67 16.95 -15.26
CA THR A 266 -2.48 17.01 -14.05
C THR A 266 -2.50 18.37 -13.36
N GLY A 267 -3.69 18.78 -12.86
CA GLY A 267 -3.82 19.95 -12.01
C GLY A 267 -3.18 19.82 -10.63
N SER A 268 -2.85 18.60 -10.19
CA SER A 268 -2.16 18.37 -8.90
C SER A 268 -0.64 18.53 -8.95
N TRP A 269 -0.08 19.00 -10.08
CA TRP A 269 1.36 19.12 -10.29
C TRP A 269 2.10 19.87 -9.17
N ALA A 270 1.50 20.92 -8.63
CA ALA A 270 2.12 21.73 -7.56
C ALA A 270 2.18 20.97 -6.23
N VAL A 271 1.13 20.19 -5.91
CA VAL A 271 1.12 19.31 -4.73
C VAL A 271 2.16 18.21 -4.89
N ARG A 272 2.21 17.56 -6.05
CA ARG A 272 3.20 16.50 -6.34
C ARG A 272 4.64 17.01 -6.22
N SER A 273 4.89 18.24 -6.66
CA SER A 273 6.20 18.89 -6.51
C SER A 273 6.53 19.18 -5.04
N ALA A 274 5.58 19.67 -4.27
CA ALA A 274 5.77 19.93 -2.85
C ALA A 274 5.93 18.65 -2.03
N GLU A 275 5.26 17.56 -2.39
CA GLU A 275 5.48 16.23 -1.81
C GLU A 275 6.90 15.73 -2.11
N HIS A 276 7.34 15.83 -3.36
CA HIS A 276 8.71 15.49 -3.75
C HIS A 276 9.74 16.28 -2.93
N GLU A 277 9.61 17.60 -2.85
CA GLU A 277 10.51 18.46 -2.07
C GLU A 277 10.52 18.07 -0.58
N THR A 278 9.32 17.94 0.02
CA THR A 278 9.15 17.65 1.45
C THR A 278 9.79 16.32 1.86
N PHE A 279 9.63 15.29 1.03
CA PHE A 279 10.12 13.95 1.35
C PHE A 279 11.52 13.63 0.77
N THR A 280 12.12 14.55 0.00
CA THR A 280 13.43 14.31 -0.62
C THR A 280 14.52 15.24 -0.09
N SER A 281 14.30 16.54 -0.20
CA SER A 281 15.33 17.55 0.08
C SER A 281 15.10 18.36 1.36
N ASP A 282 13.88 18.34 1.92
CA ASP A 282 13.57 19.07 3.14
C ASP A 282 14.16 18.38 4.37
N GLY A 283 15.11 19.03 5.02
CA GLY A 283 15.80 18.50 6.20
C GLY A 283 14.93 18.46 7.47
N ASP A 284 13.87 19.28 7.57
CA ASP A 284 13.06 19.40 8.79
C ASP A 284 12.26 18.12 9.06
N LEU A 285 11.64 17.55 8.01
CA LEU A 285 10.88 16.30 8.14
C LEU A 285 11.79 15.13 8.52
N LYS A 286 12.96 15.05 7.91
CA LYS A 286 13.98 14.05 8.27
C LYS A 286 14.41 14.20 9.73
N ALA A 287 14.75 15.42 10.14
CA ALA A 287 15.17 15.70 11.52
C ALA A 287 14.06 15.39 12.54
N GLN A 288 12.78 15.61 12.18
CA GLN A 288 11.65 15.22 13.03
C GLN A 288 11.57 13.69 13.19
N LEU A 289 11.61 12.93 12.11
CA LEU A 289 11.57 11.47 12.18
C LEU A 289 12.72 10.89 13.01
N GLU A 290 13.92 11.47 12.90
CA GLU A 290 15.07 11.09 13.72
C GLU A 290 14.84 11.38 15.21
N ARG A 291 14.33 12.58 15.57
CA ARG A 291 13.99 12.93 16.96
C ARG A 291 12.90 12.02 17.55
N ASP A 292 11.93 11.64 16.73
CA ASP A 292 10.81 10.80 17.14
C ASP A 292 11.16 9.30 17.09
N HIS A 293 12.43 8.96 16.79
CA HIS A 293 12.97 7.60 16.66
C HIS A 293 12.20 6.72 15.67
N VAL A 294 11.69 7.31 14.57
CA VAL A 294 10.99 6.61 13.50
C VAL A 294 12.00 5.93 12.57
N LYS A 295 11.83 4.65 12.34
CA LYS A 295 12.68 3.87 11.44
C LYS A 295 12.00 3.70 10.08
N LEU A 296 12.68 4.09 9.01
CA LEU A 296 12.18 3.91 7.64
C LEU A 296 12.45 2.51 7.15
N ILE A 297 11.43 1.84 6.63
CA ILE A 297 11.52 0.53 5.98
C ILE A 297 10.76 0.53 4.65
N GLY A 298 10.98 -0.50 3.81
CA GLY A 298 10.17 -0.80 2.64
C GLY A 298 9.29 -2.05 2.86
N TYR A 299 8.67 -2.54 1.79
CA TYR A 299 7.84 -3.75 1.82
C TYR A 299 8.63 -5.06 1.70
N ARG A 300 9.87 -5.01 1.20
CA ARG A 300 10.71 -6.20 1.04
C ARG A 300 10.85 -7.03 2.33
N PRO A 301 11.15 -6.45 3.51
CA PRO A 301 11.20 -7.21 4.75
C PRO A 301 9.87 -7.91 5.08
N ILE A 302 8.74 -7.29 4.76
CA ILE A 302 7.41 -7.84 4.99
C ILE A 302 7.18 -9.04 4.05
N ARG A 303 7.53 -8.91 2.76
CA ARG A 303 7.46 -10.00 1.79
C ARG A 303 8.34 -11.20 2.20
N GLU A 304 9.56 -10.95 2.62
CA GLU A 304 10.47 -12.01 3.06
C GLU A 304 9.94 -12.72 4.31
N LEU A 305 9.40 -11.98 5.26
CA LEU A 305 8.72 -12.56 6.42
C LEU A 305 7.52 -13.42 5.99
N GLN A 306 6.65 -12.92 5.11
CA GLN A 306 5.50 -13.66 4.59
C GLN A 306 5.92 -14.99 3.97
N ARG A 307 6.91 -14.95 3.09
CA ARG A 307 7.45 -16.15 2.41
C ARG A 307 8.10 -17.14 3.37
N LYS A 308 8.81 -16.65 4.38
CA LYS A 308 9.38 -17.48 5.46
C LYS A 308 8.26 -18.22 6.22
N LEU A 309 7.26 -17.51 6.71
CA LEU A 309 6.15 -18.10 7.46
C LEU A 309 5.35 -19.12 6.63
N ARG A 310 5.17 -18.86 5.33
CA ARG A 310 4.52 -19.79 4.41
C ARG A 310 5.34 -21.09 4.21
N LYS A 311 6.66 -21.01 4.12
CA LYS A 311 7.53 -22.20 4.05
C LYS A 311 7.43 -23.03 5.34
N GLU A 312 7.47 -22.38 6.49
CA GLU A 312 7.37 -23.05 7.80
C GLU A 312 6.02 -23.76 8.00
N SER A 313 4.92 -23.18 7.50
CA SER A 313 3.58 -23.77 7.57
C SER A 313 3.38 -24.99 6.65
N ARG A 314 4.13 -25.06 5.52
CA ARG A 314 4.09 -26.19 4.58
C ARG A 314 4.99 -27.35 4.98
N GLY A 315 5.95 -27.11 5.86
CA GLY A 315 6.88 -28.13 6.38
C GLY A 315 6.37 -28.88 7.62
N LYS A 316 5.22 -28.47 8.14
CA LYS A 316 4.49 -29.14 9.22
C LYS A 316 3.32 -29.95 8.65
#